data_464d9d196d161f5d186a0cb9cfd7e1fc
#
_entry.id   464d9d196d161f5d186a0cb9cfd7e1fc
#
_cell.length_a   1.000
_cell.length_b   1.000
_cell.length_c   1.000
_cell.angle_alpha   90.00
_cell.angle_beta   90.00
_cell.angle_gamma   90.00
#
_symmetry.space_group_name_H-M   'P 1'
#
loop_
_entity.id
_entity.type
_entity.pdbx_description
1 polymer ?
#
loop_
_entity_poly.entity_id
_entity_poly.type
_entity_poly.pdbx_seq_one_letter_code
_entity_poly.pdbx_strand_id
1 'polypeptide(L)'
;MLRSDDEKHISRPIVRIATIGIAVGVALMMLSVSIVKGFQKEVKGMVVGFGSHFQVVSNRDNIGRDSQRLLFSQEVYEDLKKLPDVTHVQVFASKPGIIESKQGLQGVVIKGVDADYDWKFLESVIKEGERWSPDSAETEKIIISKLIANRLQLKLNDKVSVYFVNNQDDARQKNFTIVALYETGLEDYDSQYVFTDISHVQKLSGWGIQAQMLVDTVCQNGMITAGAMAFGGDGNFRYSWSSPSWQGEGPQFIYTTKDTSFYAVVRDLAGTESDTAFATIDFYDDSSVDPCRPYKITTRTSGGSQQNYIGGYEVLINDYDKLIEADDAIFKSLPYDLQTHKVTDRSPEIFSWLAMLDINVIIIIVLMIVISIVNMTSALLIIILERQQLIGTLKALGSTDSPIVRIFLYNSAFIVGRGILWGNVVGVGIAALQWKFHFIPLNPENYYVSTVPISLEWGLFLILDLFTIGICLFAMLLPAKYVTRISPIRSIKFN
;
A
#
# COMPACT_ATOMS: atom_id res chain seq x y z
N MET A 1 -56.07 14.70 4.68
CA MET A 1 -55.85 15.95 5.45
C MET A 1 -54.82 16.91 4.85
N LEU A 2 -54.27 16.67 3.68
CA LEU A 2 -53.28 17.54 3.02
C LEU A 2 -53.84 18.34 1.82
N ARG A 3 -55.18 18.41 1.69
CA ARG A 3 -55.84 19.03 0.53
C ARG A 3 -57.11 19.78 0.92
N SER A 4 -57.05 20.72 1.86
CA SER A 4 -58.07 21.75 1.96
C SER A 4 -57.44 23.09 1.62
N ASP A 5 -58.03 23.81 0.68
CA ASP A 5 -57.41 24.91 -0.06
C ASP A 5 -57.38 26.27 0.65
N ASP A 6 -57.97 26.42 1.81
CA ASP A 6 -58.17 27.73 2.44
C ASP A 6 -57.32 28.09 3.68
N GLU A 7 -56.47 27.17 4.19
CA GLU A 7 -55.54 27.48 5.31
C GLU A 7 -54.04 27.43 4.87
N LYS A 8 -53.75 27.94 3.69
CA LYS A 8 -52.53 27.59 2.93
C LYS A 8 -51.27 28.42 3.20
N HIS A 9 -51.29 29.41 4.08
CA HIS A 9 -50.26 30.43 3.94
C HIS A 9 -49.04 30.35 4.84
N ILE A 10 -49.01 29.64 5.96
CA ILE A 10 -47.86 29.62 6.87
C ILE A 10 -47.19 28.25 7.01
N SER A 11 -47.95 27.14 7.09
CA SER A 11 -47.40 25.80 7.36
C SER A 11 -46.58 25.23 6.19
N ARG A 12 -46.94 25.52 4.95
CA ARG A 12 -46.22 25.00 3.77
C ARG A 12 -44.77 25.48 3.66
N PRO A 13 -44.41 26.77 3.85
CA PRO A 13 -43.03 27.24 3.86
C PRO A 13 -42.21 26.58 4.97
N ILE A 14 -42.76 26.45 6.16
CA ILE A 14 -42.05 25.87 7.31
C ILE A 14 -41.72 24.39 7.10
N VAL A 15 -42.68 23.60 6.61
CA VAL A 15 -42.45 22.20 6.24
C VAL A 15 -41.37 22.09 5.16
N ARG A 16 -41.38 22.97 4.16
CA ARG A 16 -40.34 23.01 3.12
C ARG A 16 -38.94 23.31 3.68
N ILE A 17 -38.84 24.33 4.54
CA ILE A 17 -37.58 24.71 5.18
C ILE A 17 -37.05 23.54 6.02
N ALA A 18 -37.92 22.88 6.83
CA ALA A 18 -37.53 21.72 7.62
C ALA A 18 -37.07 20.55 6.73
N THR A 19 -37.80 20.25 5.65
CA THR A 19 -37.41 19.20 4.69
C THR A 19 -36.08 19.52 4.01
N ILE A 20 -35.87 20.76 3.60
CA ILE A 20 -34.59 21.19 2.99
C ILE A 20 -33.43 21.10 4.01
N GLY A 21 -33.69 21.53 5.26
CA GLY A 21 -32.64 21.44 6.30
C GLY A 21 -32.21 19.99 6.59
N ILE A 22 -33.18 19.06 6.65
CA ILE A 22 -32.87 17.64 6.78
C ILE A 22 -32.13 17.12 5.53
N ALA A 23 -32.61 17.48 4.33
CA ALA A 23 -31.99 17.05 3.09
C ALA A 23 -30.54 17.52 2.96
N VAL A 24 -30.25 18.77 3.30
CA VAL A 24 -28.88 19.31 3.32
C VAL A 24 -28.02 18.56 4.36
N GLY A 25 -28.56 18.35 5.57
CA GLY A 25 -27.86 17.61 6.62
C GLY A 25 -27.47 16.19 6.20
N VAL A 26 -28.43 15.44 5.64
CA VAL A 26 -28.18 14.08 5.14
C VAL A 26 -27.20 14.09 3.97
N ALA A 27 -27.35 15.01 3.01
CA ALA A 27 -26.41 15.12 1.88
C ALA A 27 -24.97 15.39 2.36
N LEU A 28 -24.79 16.28 3.35
CA LEU A 28 -23.47 16.56 3.92
C LEU A 28 -22.90 15.37 4.69
N MET A 29 -23.72 14.65 5.46
CA MET A 29 -23.28 13.42 6.13
C MET A 29 -22.80 12.37 5.12
N MET A 30 -23.58 12.13 4.06
CA MET A 30 -23.21 11.18 3.01
C MET A 30 -21.93 11.57 2.28
N LEU A 31 -21.78 12.84 1.91
CA LEU A 31 -20.59 13.35 1.26
C LEU A 31 -19.36 13.20 2.15
N SER A 32 -19.47 13.54 3.44
CA SER A 32 -18.36 13.39 4.40
C SER A 32 -17.90 11.94 4.51
N VAL A 33 -18.85 11.00 4.65
CA VAL A 33 -18.52 9.56 4.68
C VAL A 33 -17.90 9.11 3.37
N SER A 34 -18.48 9.50 2.22
CA SER A 34 -17.97 9.11 0.89
C SER A 34 -16.55 9.59 0.63
N ILE A 35 -16.26 10.84 1.00
CA ILE A 35 -14.94 11.43 0.83
C ILE A 35 -13.93 10.72 1.72
N VAL A 36 -14.21 10.57 3.02
CA VAL A 36 -13.24 9.96 3.95
C VAL A 36 -13.00 8.49 3.63
N LYS A 37 -14.05 7.72 3.31
CA LYS A 37 -13.87 6.33 2.87
C LYS A 37 -13.13 6.23 1.54
N GLY A 38 -13.35 7.18 0.62
CA GLY A 38 -12.57 7.30 -0.60
C GLY A 38 -11.08 7.53 -0.32
N PHE A 39 -10.77 8.51 0.54
CA PHE A 39 -9.39 8.78 0.96
C PHE A 39 -8.72 7.58 1.62
N GLN A 40 -9.40 6.96 2.58
CA GLN A 40 -8.87 5.78 3.27
C GLN A 40 -8.56 4.65 2.29
N LYS A 41 -9.45 4.39 1.34
CA LYS A 41 -9.28 3.33 0.33
C LYS A 41 -8.11 3.63 -0.60
N GLU A 42 -8.00 4.84 -1.11
CA GLU A 42 -6.96 5.26 -2.04
C GLU A 42 -5.58 5.24 -1.37
N VAL A 43 -5.43 5.91 -0.22
CA VAL A 43 -4.15 5.99 0.49
C VAL A 43 -3.70 4.61 1.00
N LYS A 44 -4.63 3.81 1.58
CA LYS A 44 -4.32 2.42 1.97
C LYS A 44 -3.85 1.60 0.77
N GLY A 45 -4.54 1.72 -0.38
CA GLY A 45 -4.17 1.04 -1.61
C GLY A 45 -2.77 1.38 -2.09
N MET A 46 -2.38 2.65 -2.02
CA MET A 46 -1.04 3.09 -2.39
C MET A 46 0.04 2.53 -1.45
N VAL A 47 -0.16 2.61 -0.14
CA VAL A 47 0.81 2.10 0.85
C VAL A 47 0.97 0.58 0.73
N VAL A 48 -0.14 -0.15 0.59
CA VAL A 48 -0.14 -1.59 0.35
C VAL A 48 0.53 -1.94 -0.98
N GLY A 49 0.32 -1.14 -2.02
CA GLY A 49 0.94 -1.37 -3.33
C GLY A 49 2.46 -1.33 -3.31
N PHE A 50 3.08 -0.52 -2.42
CA PHE A 50 4.53 -0.50 -2.25
C PHE A 50 5.09 -1.67 -1.45
N GLY A 51 4.42 -2.11 -0.42
CA GLY A 51 5.00 -3.06 0.54
C GLY A 51 4.06 -4.17 1.01
N SER A 52 2.96 -4.41 0.29
CA SER A 52 1.95 -5.42 0.60
C SER A 52 1.30 -5.23 1.98
N HIS A 53 0.32 -6.05 2.33
CA HIS A 53 -0.37 -5.98 3.62
C HIS A 53 0.53 -6.46 4.76
N PHE A 54 1.33 -7.51 4.49
CA PHE A 54 2.28 -8.07 5.44
C PHE A 54 3.64 -8.26 4.79
N GLN A 55 4.69 -8.08 5.57
CA GLN A 55 6.02 -8.56 5.27
C GLN A 55 6.44 -9.60 6.29
N VAL A 56 6.81 -10.78 5.82
CA VAL A 56 7.37 -11.86 6.63
C VAL A 56 8.88 -11.82 6.46
N VAL A 57 9.57 -11.56 7.55
CA VAL A 57 11.02 -11.34 7.58
C VAL A 57 11.67 -12.13 8.73
N SER A 58 13.00 -12.17 8.75
CA SER A 58 13.71 -12.78 9.87
C SER A 58 13.47 -12.02 11.19
N ASN A 59 13.37 -12.72 12.31
CA ASN A 59 13.29 -12.12 13.65
C ASN A 59 14.47 -11.20 14.01
N ARG A 60 15.55 -11.24 13.24
CA ARG A 60 16.71 -10.35 13.37
C ARG A 60 16.55 -9.06 12.57
N ASP A 61 15.54 -8.99 11.73
CA ASP A 61 15.25 -7.80 10.93
C ASP A 61 14.49 -6.80 11.80
N ASN A 62 15.05 -5.62 11.95
CA ASN A 62 14.31 -4.48 12.47
C ASN A 62 13.47 -3.90 11.32
N ILE A 63 12.31 -3.32 11.63
CA ILE A 63 11.49 -2.62 10.63
C ILE A 63 12.36 -1.55 9.95
N GLY A 64 13.11 -1.96 8.97
CA GLY A 64 14.17 -1.18 8.34
C GLY A 64 14.10 -1.21 6.82
N ARG A 65 14.92 -0.37 6.21
CA ARG A 65 15.05 -0.24 4.76
C ARG A 65 16.13 -1.15 4.17
N ASP A 66 16.91 -1.81 5.03
CA ASP A 66 17.96 -2.77 4.65
C ASP A 66 17.54 -4.17 5.07
N SER A 67 17.13 -4.98 4.11
CA SER A 67 16.67 -6.34 4.38
C SER A 67 17.80 -7.22 4.85
N GLN A 68 17.58 -7.95 5.94
CA GLN A 68 18.46 -9.02 6.37
C GLN A 68 18.29 -10.24 5.45
N ARG A 69 19.38 -10.96 5.20
CA ARG A 69 19.33 -12.17 4.39
C ARG A 69 18.46 -13.24 5.03
N LEU A 70 17.54 -13.79 4.28
CA LEU A 70 16.70 -14.91 4.63
C LEU A 70 16.84 -15.98 3.57
N LEU A 71 17.08 -17.23 3.98
CA LEU A 71 17.10 -18.34 3.03
C LEU A 71 15.68 -18.57 2.51
N PHE A 72 15.52 -18.62 1.18
CA PHE A 72 14.22 -18.90 0.57
C PHE A 72 13.76 -20.32 0.94
N SER A 73 12.55 -20.45 1.45
CA SER A 73 11.91 -21.73 1.75
C SER A 73 10.65 -21.90 0.92
N GLN A 74 10.66 -22.91 0.04
CA GLN A 74 9.49 -23.25 -0.77
C GLN A 74 8.30 -23.70 0.13
N GLU A 75 8.56 -24.34 1.25
CA GLU A 75 7.54 -24.77 2.21
C GLU A 75 6.80 -23.57 2.79
N VAL A 76 7.53 -22.58 3.32
CA VAL A 76 6.95 -21.34 3.85
C VAL A 76 6.15 -20.60 2.78
N TYR A 77 6.69 -20.50 1.57
CA TYR A 77 6.04 -19.83 0.45
C TYR A 77 4.69 -20.47 0.08
N GLU A 78 4.66 -21.82 -0.02
CA GLU A 78 3.43 -22.57 -0.32
C GLU A 78 2.43 -22.55 0.84
N ASP A 79 2.89 -22.60 2.09
CA ASP A 79 2.00 -22.52 3.24
C ASP A 79 1.35 -21.15 3.38
N LEU A 80 2.08 -20.07 3.14
CA LEU A 80 1.50 -18.73 3.08
C LEU A 80 0.43 -18.61 1.98
N LYS A 81 0.65 -19.21 0.81
CA LYS A 81 -0.34 -19.22 -0.30
C LYS A 81 -1.63 -19.96 0.01
N LYS A 82 -1.56 -20.99 0.88
CA LYS A 82 -2.74 -21.80 1.25
C LYS A 82 -3.63 -21.13 2.29
N LEU A 83 -3.16 -20.05 2.94
CA LEU A 83 -3.93 -19.38 3.98
C LEU A 83 -5.21 -18.76 3.41
N PRO A 84 -6.32 -18.81 4.16
CA PRO A 84 -7.56 -18.14 3.76
C PRO A 84 -7.31 -16.63 3.66
N ASP A 85 -8.02 -15.99 2.74
CA ASP A 85 -7.91 -14.54 2.46
C ASP A 85 -6.59 -14.07 1.84
N VAL A 86 -5.53 -14.90 1.72
CA VAL A 86 -4.31 -14.57 0.97
C VAL A 86 -4.58 -14.65 -0.53
N THR A 87 -4.32 -13.57 -1.24
CA THR A 87 -4.52 -13.46 -2.70
C THR A 87 -3.23 -13.65 -3.48
N HIS A 88 -2.12 -13.20 -2.92
CA HIS A 88 -0.82 -13.28 -3.57
C HIS A 88 0.32 -13.29 -2.55
N VAL A 89 1.38 -14.03 -2.86
CA VAL A 89 2.64 -14.05 -2.10
C VAL A 89 3.75 -13.82 -3.09
N GLN A 90 4.65 -12.91 -2.78
CA GLN A 90 5.81 -12.58 -3.60
C GLN A 90 7.05 -12.39 -2.72
N VAL A 91 8.23 -12.55 -3.32
CA VAL A 91 9.49 -12.31 -2.63
C VAL A 91 10.02 -10.91 -2.91
N PHE A 92 10.79 -10.36 -1.98
CA PHE A 92 11.44 -9.07 -2.14
C PHE A 92 12.81 -9.04 -1.47
N ALA A 93 13.61 -8.06 -1.85
CA ALA A 93 14.80 -7.64 -1.13
C ALA A 93 14.88 -6.12 -1.19
N SER A 94 15.31 -5.46 -0.12
CA SER A 94 15.51 -4.02 -0.14
C SER A 94 16.89 -3.65 0.41
N LYS A 95 17.47 -2.58 -0.15
CA LYS A 95 18.76 -2.06 0.26
C LYS A 95 18.81 -0.55 0.10
N PRO A 96 19.31 0.19 1.12
CA PRO A 96 19.60 1.61 0.97
C PRO A 96 20.69 1.84 -0.06
N GLY A 97 20.54 2.91 -0.82
CA GLY A 97 21.53 3.33 -1.81
C GLY A 97 21.47 4.83 -2.06
N ILE A 98 22.40 5.33 -2.84
CA ILE A 98 22.49 6.72 -3.22
C ILE A 98 22.55 6.79 -4.74
N ILE A 99 21.60 7.47 -5.35
CA ILE A 99 21.63 7.81 -6.77
C ILE A 99 22.48 9.07 -6.94
N GLU A 100 23.48 8.99 -7.82
CA GLU A 100 24.29 10.13 -8.22
C GLU A 100 23.92 10.63 -9.61
N SER A 101 23.78 11.94 -9.73
CA SER A 101 23.66 12.64 -11.00
C SER A 101 24.58 13.87 -11.03
N LYS A 102 24.65 14.54 -12.18
CA LYS A 102 25.40 15.80 -12.30
C LYS A 102 24.85 16.94 -11.43
N GLN A 103 23.59 16.83 -11.02
CA GLN A 103 22.88 17.85 -10.23
C GLN A 103 22.92 17.60 -8.74
N GLY A 104 23.26 16.39 -8.29
CA GLY A 104 23.35 16.07 -6.88
C GLY A 104 23.21 14.60 -6.55
N LEU A 105 23.03 14.34 -5.27
CA LEU A 105 22.88 13.02 -4.67
C LEU A 105 21.49 12.87 -4.09
N GLN A 106 20.86 11.71 -4.25
CA GLN A 106 19.58 11.37 -3.65
C GLN A 106 19.67 10.00 -2.96
N GLY A 107 19.42 9.99 -1.64
CA GLY A 107 19.25 8.75 -0.90
C GLY A 107 17.97 8.03 -1.31
N VAL A 108 18.06 6.73 -1.58
CA VAL A 108 16.94 5.90 -2.03
C VAL A 108 16.93 4.55 -1.32
N VAL A 109 15.80 3.89 -1.32
CA VAL A 109 15.64 2.47 -0.98
C VAL A 109 15.39 1.71 -2.27
N ILE A 110 16.30 0.83 -2.62
CA ILE A 110 16.18 0.01 -3.81
C ILE A 110 15.41 -1.25 -3.42
N LYS A 111 14.25 -1.40 -4.01
CA LYS A 111 13.42 -2.59 -3.86
C LYS A 111 13.66 -3.51 -5.06
N GLY A 112 14.28 -4.65 -4.79
CA GLY A 112 14.43 -5.74 -5.74
C GLY A 112 13.17 -6.59 -5.76
N VAL A 113 12.64 -6.81 -6.95
CA VAL A 113 11.42 -7.60 -7.20
C VAL A 113 11.75 -8.75 -8.14
N ASP A 114 11.08 -9.90 -7.95
CA ASP A 114 11.28 -11.11 -8.73
C ASP A 114 10.20 -11.27 -9.80
N ALA A 115 10.24 -12.36 -10.53
CA ALA A 115 9.31 -12.69 -11.62
C ALA A 115 7.85 -12.82 -11.15
N ASP A 116 7.62 -13.22 -9.91
CA ASP A 116 6.29 -13.38 -9.29
C ASP A 116 5.69 -12.08 -8.73
N TYR A 117 6.36 -10.93 -8.90
CA TYR A 117 5.88 -9.64 -8.40
C TYR A 117 4.53 -9.23 -9.03
N ASP A 118 3.57 -8.80 -8.20
CA ASP A 118 2.28 -8.25 -8.69
C ASP A 118 2.46 -6.82 -9.22
N TRP A 119 2.61 -6.72 -10.54
CA TRP A 119 2.85 -5.47 -11.24
C TRP A 119 1.64 -4.54 -11.34
N LYS A 120 0.42 -5.01 -11.00
CA LYS A 120 -0.83 -4.24 -11.20
C LYS A 120 -0.78 -2.86 -10.57
N PHE A 121 -0.27 -2.76 -9.34
CA PHE A 121 -0.15 -1.47 -8.67
C PHE A 121 0.87 -0.58 -9.39
N LEU A 122 2.08 -1.06 -9.59
CA LEU A 122 3.15 -0.25 -10.18
C LEU A 122 2.80 0.19 -11.60
N GLU A 123 2.20 -0.70 -12.42
CA GLU A 123 1.70 -0.35 -13.76
C GLU A 123 0.62 0.75 -13.72
N SER A 124 -0.23 0.78 -12.71
CA SER A 124 -1.29 1.80 -12.58
C SER A 124 -0.74 3.21 -12.30
N VAL A 125 0.46 3.31 -11.73
CA VAL A 125 1.09 4.58 -11.34
C VAL A 125 2.26 4.98 -12.25
N ILE A 126 2.67 4.16 -13.21
CA ILE A 126 3.65 4.54 -14.24
C ILE A 126 3.05 5.66 -15.10
N LYS A 127 3.82 6.75 -15.27
CA LYS A 127 3.44 7.90 -16.09
C LYS A 127 4.17 7.95 -17.41
N GLU A 128 5.41 7.45 -17.46
CA GLU A 128 6.26 7.45 -18.65
C GLU A 128 7.07 6.15 -18.72
N GLY A 129 7.24 5.59 -19.91
CA GLY A 129 7.95 4.33 -20.12
C GLY A 129 7.11 3.10 -19.79
N GLU A 130 7.77 1.96 -19.68
CA GLU A 130 7.16 0.66 -19.42
C GLU A 130 8.05 -0.16 -18.47
N ARG A 131 7.43 -1.10 -17.74
CA ARG A 131 8.19 -2.05 -16.91
C ARG A 131 9.06 -2.98 -17.78
N TRP A 132 10.09 -3.56 -17.19
CA TRP A 132 10.83 -4.64 -17.86
C TRP A 132 10.05 -5.96 -17.87
N SER A 133 10.36 -6.82 -18.86
CA SER A 133 9.82 -8.18 -18.87
C SER A 133 10.56 -9.05 -17.85
N PRO A 134 9.85 -9.85 -17.03
CA PRO A 134 10.46 -10.79 -16.08
C PRO A 134 11.36 -11.83 -16.75
N ASP A 135 11.11 -12.16 -18.02
CA ASP A 135 11.86 -13.17 -18.78
C ASP A 135 13.25 -12.69 -19.25
N SER A 136 13.56 -11.41 -19.07
CA SER A 136 14.86 -10.88 -19.42
C SER A 136 15.83 -11.09 -18.25
N ALA A 137 16.69 -12.10 -18.36
CA ALA A 137 17.73 -12.37 -17.38
C ALA A 137 18.55 -11.11 -17.06
N GLU A 138 18.68 -10.81 -15.75
CA GLU A 138 19.53 -9.76 -15.18
C GLU A 138 19.56 -8.43 -15.97
N THR A 139 18.42 -7.78 -16.08
CA THR A 139 18.38 -6.50 -16.79
C THR A 139 18.85 -5.37 -15.88
N GLU A 140 19.88 -4.64 -16.30
CA GLU A 140 20.35 -3.42 -15.61
C GLU A 140 19.33 -2.27 -15.79
N LYS A 141 18.09 -2.53 -15.40
CA LYS A 141 16.96 -1.62 -15.54
C LYS A 141 16.47 -1.17 -14.18
N ILE A 142 16.04 0.09 -14.11
CA ILE A 142 15.51 0.68 -12.89
C ILE A 142 14.25 1.49 -13.20
N ILE A 143 13.30 1.42 -12.32
CA ILE A 143 12.11 2.29 -12.31
C ILE A 143 12.30 3.26 -11.14
N ILE A 144 12.23 4.55 -11.42
CA ILE A 144 12.34 5.62 -10.43
C ILE A 144 11.09 6.46 -10.41
N SER A 145 10.89 7.22 -9.33
CA SER A 145 9.77 8.16 -9.30
C SER A 145 10.05 9.40 -10.15
N LYS A 146 8.98 10.03 -10.62
CA LYS A 146 9.06 11.32 -11.29
C LYS A 146 9.61 12.42 -10.38
N LEU A 147 9.37 12.32 -9.08
CA LEU A 147 9.92 13.23 -8.08
C LEU A 147 11.45 13.14 -8.02
N ILE A 148 12.03 11.93 -7.94
CA ILE A 148 13.48 11.71 -7.99
C ILE A 148 14.05 12.16 -9.33
N ALA A 149 13.39 11.79 -10.44
CA ALA A 149 13.82 12.19 -11.78
C ALA A 149 13.90 13.72 -11.93
N ASN A 150 12.89 14.46 -11.46
CA ASN A 150 12.88 15.92 -11.51
C ASN A 150 13.96 16.55 -10.62
N ARG A 151 14.15 16.05 -9.38
CA ARG A 151 15.20 16.54 -8.46
C ARG A 151 16.60 16.37 -9.04
N LEU A 152 16.84 15.26 -9.70
CA LEU A 152 18.14 14.90 -10.27
C LEU A 152 18.26 15.27 -11.77
N GLN A 153 17.25 15.88 -12.38
CA GLN A 153 17.16 16.21 -13.81
C GLN A 153 17.44 15.01 -14.73
N LEU A 154 16.95 13.84 -14.34
CA LEU A 154 17.05 12.60 -15.08
C LEU A 154 15.82 12.42 -15.98
N LYS A 155 16.02 11.69 -17.09
CA LYS A 155 14.98 11.39 -18.07
C LYS A 155 14.89 9.89 -18.34
N LEU A 156 13.82 9.49 -18.99
CA LEU A 156 13.66 8.14 -19.49
C LEU A 156 14.85 7.76 -20.40
N ASN A 157 15.35 6.53 -20.26
CA ASN A 157 16.53 5.96 -20.94
C ASN A 157 17.89 6.55 -20.51
N ASP A 158 17.93 7.46 -19.55
CA ASP A 158 19.23 7.89 -18.99
C ASP A 158 19.88 6.75 -18.20
N LYS A 159 21.21 6.75 -18.21
CA LYS A 159 22.01 5.88 -17.34
C LYS A 159 22.29 6.59 -16.02
N VAL A 160 22.06 5.88 -14.94
CA VAL A 160 22.24 6.40 -13.58
C VAL A 160 23.14 5.49 -12.78
N SER A 161 24.08 6.08 -12.03
CA SER A 161 24.95 5.36 -11.09
C SER A 161 24.29 5.29 -9.72
N VAL A 162 24.21 4.09 -9.18
CA VAL A 162 23.70 3.85 -7.83
C VAL A 162 24.84 3.31 -6.97
N TYR A 163 25.07 3.96 -5.85
CA TYR A 163 26.08 3.58 -4.85
C TYR A 163 25.41 2.88 -3.70
N PHE A 164 26.00 1.78 -3.27
CA PHE A 164 25.54 0.99 -2.14
C PHE A 164 26.59 1.05 -1.06
N VAL A 165 26.17 1.40 0.15
CA VAL A 165 27.06 1.43 1.32
C VAL A 165 26.94 0.09 2.03
N ASN A 166 28.00 -0.70 2.01
CA ASN A 166 28.13 -1.89 2.84
C ASN A 166 28.85 -1.53 4.14
N ASN A 167 28.58 -2.26 5.23
CA ASN A 167 29.18 -2.06 6.56
C ASN A 167 30.71 -2.24 6.62
N GLN A 168 31.37 -2.47 5.50
CA GLN A 168 32.81 -2.77 5.37
C GLN A 168 33.53 -1.78 4.46
N ASP A 169 33.33 -0.48 4.59
CA ASP A 169 34.05 0.59 3.87
C ASP A 169 34.12 0.44 2.33
N ASP A 170 33.36 -0.46 1.74
CA ASP A 170 33.37 -0.77 0.32
C ASP A 170 32.10 -0.25 -0.35
N ALA A 171 32.18 0.94 -0.94
CA ALA A 171 31.09 1.51 -1.72
C ALA A 171 31.04 0.82 -3.08
N ARG A 172 30.04 -0.01 -3.30
CA ARG A 172 29.84 -0.67 -4.60
C ARG A 172 28.98 0.21 -5.50
N GLN A 173 29.44 0.45 -6.70
CA GLN A 173 28.72 1.20 -7.73
C GLN A 173 28.09 0.23 -8.75
N LYS A 174 26.85 0.48 -9.11
CA LYS A 174 26.17 -0.19 -10.23
C LYS A 174 25.48 0.84 -11.11
N ASN A 175 25.59 0.65 -12.43
CA ASN A 175 24.90 1.50 -13.40
C ASN A 175 23.59 0.84 -13.83
N PHE A 176 22.53 1.65 -13.91
CA PHE A 176 21.22 1.23 -14.37
C PHE A 176 20.70 2.15 -15.47
N THR A 177 19.81 1.63 -16.31
CA THR A 177 19.07 2.41 -17.30
C THR A 177 17.66 2.63 -16.80
N ILE A 178 17.19 3.88 -16.77
CA ILE A 178 15.84 4.25 -16.37
C ILE A 178 14.85 3.81 -17.47
N VAL A 179 13.94 2.88 -17.15
CA VAL A 179 12.98 2.34 -18.13
C VAL A 179 11.56 2.85 -17.91
N ALA A 180 11.23 3.32 -16.71
CA ALA A 180 9.95 3.94 -16.42
C ALA A 180 10.04 4.96 -15.30
N LEU A 181 9.11 5.92 -15.35
CA LEU A 181 8.90 6.94 -14.32
C LEU A 181 7.51 6.75 -13.72
N TYR A 182 7.44 6.52 -12.41
CA TYR A 182 6.17 6.40 -11.69
C TYR A 182 5.87 7.63 -10.82
N GLU A 183 4.60 7.83 -10.47
CA GLU A 183 4.14 8.91 -9.61
C GLU A 183 2.88 8.46 -8.87
N THR A 184 2.97 8.38 -7.54
CA THR A 184 1.84 7.97 -6.69
C THR A 184 1.20 9.15 -5.99
N GLY A 185 1.96 10.23 -5.74
CA GLY A 185 1.56 11.36 -4.92
C GLY A 185 1.87 11.19 -3.44
N LEU A 186 2.36 10.02 -3.01
CA LEU A 186 2.90 9.81 -1.67
C LEU A 186 4.37 10.25 -1.65
N GLU A 187 4.64 11.51 -1.22
CA GLU A 187 6.00 12.05 -1.25
C GLU A 187 6.99 11.20 -0.47
N ASP A 188 6.58 10.64 0.68
CA ASP A 188 7.40 9.78 1.51
C ASP A 188 7.89 8.52 0.78
N TYR A 189 7.08 8.00 -0.16
CA TYR A 189 7.44 6.85 -0.98
C TYR A 189 8.11 7.29 -2.29
N ASP A 190 7.55 8.28 -2.97
CA ASP A 190 8.07 8.79 -4.24
C ASP A 190 9.48 9.38 -4.11
N SER A 191 9.84 9.92 -2.93
CA SER A 191 11.19 10.45 -2.70
C SER A 191 12.24 9.39 -2.37
N GLN A 192 11.83 8.15 -2.11
CA GLN A 192 12.73 7.15 -1.54
C GLN A 192 12.80 5.85 -2.33
N TYR A 193 11.69 5.33 -2.85
CA TYR A 193 11.67 3.99 -3.44
C TYR A 193 12.04 4.01 -4.92
N VAL A 194 12.87 3.04 -5.29
CA VAL A 194 13.19 2.71 -6.68
C VAL A 194 13.14 1.19 -6.84
N PHE A 195 12.78 0.72 -8.04
CA PHE A 195 12.56 -0.71 -8.28
C PHE A 195 13.56 -1.24 -9.30
N THR A 196 14.08 -2.43 -9.05
CA THR A 196 14.98 -3.16 -9.95
C THR A 196 14.78 -4.66 -9.79
N ASP A 197 15.48 -5.45 -10.57
CA ASP A 197 15.51 -6.91 -10.43
C ASP A 197 16.16 -7.31 -9.09
N ILE A 198 15.57 -8.30 -8.40
CA ILE A 198 16.01 -8.76 -7.07
C ILE A 198 17.48 -9.24 -7.08
N SER A 199 17.95 -9.82 -8.19
CA SER A 199 19.31 -10.33 -8.34
C SER A 199 20.37 -9.24 -8.11
N HIS A 200 20.07 -7.98 -8.46
CA HIS A 200 20.97 -6.88 -8.20
C HIS A 200 21.12 -6.58 -6.72
N VAL A 201 19.99 -6.57 -5.97
CA VAL A 201 20.01 -6.34 -4.52
C VAL A 201 20.74 -7.49 -3.83
N GLN A 202 20.49 -8.74 -4.20
CA GLN A 202 21.16 -9.93 -3.67
C GLN A 202 22.70 -9.85 -3.87
N LYS A 203 23.16 -9.53 -5.08
CA LYS A 203 24.57 -9.39 -5.41
C LYS A 203 25.23 -8.25 -4.64
N LEU A 204 24.58 -7.09 -4.60
CA LEU A 204 25.11 -5.89 -3.95
C LEU A 204 25.13 -6.00 -2.43
N SER A 205 24.19 -6.76 -1.85
CA SER A 205 24.18 -7.08 -0.44
C SER A 205 25.22 -8.14 -0.05
N GLY A 206 25.88 -8.76 -1.04
CA GLY A 206 26.87 -9.82 -0.79
C GLY A 206 26.25 -11.08 -0.19
N TRP A 207 24.98 -11.35 -0.52
CA TRP A 207 24.30 -12.56 -0.05
C TRP A 207 24.83 -13.78 -0.80
N GLY A 208 24.94 -14.89 -0.10
CA GLY A 208 25.52 -16.10 -0.66
C GLY A 208 27.00 -15.99 -0.99
N ILE A 209 27.55 -17.03 -1.59
CA ILE A 209 28.94 -17.08 -2.02
C ILE A 209 29.02 -16.76 -3.51
N GLN A 210 29.96 -15.91 -3.88
CA GLN A 210 30.34 -15.63 -5.27
C GLN A 210 31.81 -15.97 -5.45
N ALA A 211 32.12 -16.88 -6.36
CA ALA A 211 33.46 -17.27 -6.69
C ALA A 211 33.93 -16.59 -7.98
N GLN A 212 35.17 -16.16 -8.00
CA GLN A 212 35.82 -15.59 -9.18
C GLN A 212 37.16 -16.28 -9.43
N MET A 213 37.42 -16.65 -10.67
CA MET A 213 38.70 -17.22 -11.07
C MET A 213 39.63 -16.12 -11.54
N LEU A 214 40.86 -16.15 -11.02
CA LEU A 214 41.98 -15.33 -11.45
C LEU A 214 43.03 -16.25 -12.07
N VAL A 215 43.50 -15.91 -13.24
CA VAL A 215 44.58 -16.66 -13.91
C VAL A 215 45.67 -15.67 -14.29
N ASP A 216 46.88 -15.96 -13.88
CA ASP A 216 48.04 -15.16 -14.26
C ASP A 216 48.31 -15.31 -15.78
N THR A 217 48.65 -14.23 -16.41
CA THR A 217 49.06 -14.20 -17.83
C THR A 217 50.54 -14.47 -18.04
N VAL A 218 51.30 -14.56 -16.95
CA VAL A 218 52.74 -14.76 -16.96
C VAL A 218 53.09 -16.16 -16.50
N CYS A 219 53.80 -16.87 -17.32
CA CYS A 219 54.30 -18.18 -16.99
C CYS A 219 55.62 -18.06 -16.20
N GLN A 220 55.67 -18.69 -15.03
CA GLN A 220 56.87 -18.78 -14.22
C GLN A 220 57.35 -20.24 -14.17
N ASN A 221 58.58 -20.51 -14.59
CA ASN A 221 59.14 -21.85 -14.60
C ASN A 221 58.29 -22.91 -15.32
N GLY A 222 57.62 -22.55 -16.42
CA GLY A 222 56.77 -23.47 -17.15
C GLY A 222 55.40 -23.73 -16.50
N MET A 223 55.01 -22.92 -15.48
CA MET A 223 53.74 -23.04 -14.75
C MET A 223 52.97 -21.75 -14.76
N ILE A 224 51.65 -21.84 -14.89
CA ILE A 224 50.72 -20.74 -14.74
C ILE A 224 50.10 -20.81 -13.34
N THR A 225 49.96 -19.66 -12.68
CA THR A 225 49.29 -19.56 -11.39
C THR A 225 47.82 -19.27 -11.62
N ALA A 226 46.95 -20.07 -11.01
CA ALA A 226 45.53 -19.81 -10.93
C ALA A 226 45.11 -19.62 -9.49
N GLY A 227 44.25 -18.64 -9.25
CA GLY A 227 43.67 -18.35 -7.96
C GLY A 227 42.15 -18.31 -8.03
N ALA A 228 41.47 -18.70 -6.99
CA ALA A 228 40.07 -18.47 -6.82
C ALA A 228 39.86 -17.47 -5.67
N MET A 229 39.10 -16.45 -5.92
CA MET A 229 38.63 -15.51 -4.90
C MET A 229 37.14 -15.78 -4.64
N ALA A 230 36.73 -15.63 -3.40
CA ALA A 230 35.33 -15.73 -3.01
C ALA A 230 34.91 -14.48 -2.24
N PHE A 231 33.65 -14.10 -2.44
CA PHE A 231 33.05 -12.94 -1.81
C PHE A 231 31.68 -13.35 -1.24
N GLY A 232 31.22 -12.64 -0.20
CA GLY A 232 29.92 -12.90 0.41
C GLY A 232 29.94 -14.02 1.46
N GLY A 233 28.79 -14.57 1.78
CA GLY A 233 28.68 -15.59 2.81
C GLY A 233 29.12 -15.14 4.20
N ASP A 234 29.83 -16.00 4.93
CA ASP A 234 30.43 -15.72 6.24
C ASP A 234 31.88 -15.21 6.17
N GLY A 235 32.42 -15.09 4.96
CA GLY A 235 33.79 -14.65 4.71
C GLY A 235 34.87 -15.73 4.91
N ASN A 236 34.53 -16.94 5.33
CA ASN A 236 35.43 -18.04 5.52
C ASN A 236 35.18 -19.15 4.51
N PHE A 237 36.16 -19.49 3.71
CA PHE A 237 35.97 -20.34 2.55
C PHE A 237 36.90 -21.55 2.52
N ARG A 238 36.39 -22.69 2.00
CA ARG A 238 37.19 -23.85 1.59
C ARG A 238 37.18 -23.94 0.08
N TYR A 239 38.32 -24.26 -0.49
CA TYR A 239 38.51 -24.37 -1.93
C TYR A 239 38.77 -25.83 -2.30
N SER A 240 37.97 -26.36 -3.22
CA SER A 240 38.18 -27.66 -3.83
C SER A 240 38.46 -27.48 -5.31
N TRP A 241 39.63 -27.91 -5.75
CA TRP A 241 40.07 -27.71 -7.10
C TRP A 241 39.92 -28.99 -7.93
N SER A 242 39.67 -28.84 -9.20
CA SER A 242 39.66 -29.94 -10.16
C SER A 242 40.22 -29.49 -11.50
N SER A 243 41.16 -30.24 -12.00
CA SER A 243 41.73 -30.12 -13.33
C SER A 243 41.93 -31.52 -13.92
N PRO A 244 42.26 -31.66 -15.23
CA PRO A 244 42.57 -32.95 -15.82
C PRO A 244 43.71 -33.69 -15.14
N SER A 245 44.66 -32.96 -14.56
CA SER A 245 45.83 -33.54 -13.93
C SER A 245 45.77 -33.66 -12.41
N TRP A 246 44.84 -32.93 -11.76
CA TRP A 246 44.81 -32.87 -10.29
C TRP A 246 43.39 -32.60 -9.75
N GLN A 247 43.06 -33.26 -8.66
CA GLN A 247 41.88 -33.00 -7.88
C GLN A 247 42.20 -33.03 -6.39
N GLY A 248 41.62 -32.11 -5.62
CA GLY A 248 41.75 -32.11 -4.17
C GLY A 248 41.36 -30.79 -3.51
N GLU A 249 41.35 -30.82 -2.19
CA GLU A 249 41.28 -29.59 -1.40
C GLU A 249 42.65 -28.92 -1.40
N GLY A 250 42.66 -27.60 -1.53
CA GLY A 250 43.91 -26.88 -1.63
C GLY A 250 43.77 -25.43 -1.17
N PRO A 251 44.87 -24.71 -1.18
CA PRO A 251 44.88 -23.29 -0.88
C PRO A 251 44.09 -22.50 -1.94
N GLN A 252 43.89 -21.24 -1.67
CA GLN A 252 43.24 -20.31 -2.60
C GLN A 252 43.93 -20.24 -3.98
N PHE A 253 45.22 -20.53 -4.04
CA PHE A 253 46.05 -20.53 -5.28
C PHE A 253 46.63 -21.91 -5.56
N ILE A 254 46.65 -22.28 -6.83
CA ILE A 254 47.32 -23.47 -7.34
C ILE A 254 48.26 -23.09 -8.50
N TYR A 255 49.26 -23.96 -8.72
CA TYR A 255 50.10 -23.88 -9.89
C TYR A 255 49.70 -24.99 -10.86
N THR A 256 49.44 -24.64 -12.11
CA THR A 256 49.09 -25.59 -13.16
C THR A 256 50.07 -25.53 -14.31
N THR A 257 50.40 -26.69 -14.86
CA THR A 257 51.21 -26.82 -16.06
C THR A 257 50.33 -27.45 -17.14
N LYS A 258 50.16 -26.81 -18.27
CA LYS A 258 49.51 -27.37 -19.47
C LYS A 258 48.03 -27.82 -19.35
N ASP A 259 47.43 -27.68 -18.21
CA ASP A 259 45.97 -27.92 -18.11
C ASP A 259 45.20 -26.82 -18.81
N THR A 260 44.37 -27.19 -19.78
CA THR A 260 43.61 -26.24 -20.58
C THR A 260 42.29 -25.86 -19.93
N SER A 261 41.83 -26.60 -18.93
CA SER A 261 40.60 -26.31 -18.20
C SER A 261 40.68 -26.74 -16.75
N PHE A 262 40.23 -25.94 -15.86
CA PHE A 262 40.12 -26.26 -14.44
C PHE A 262 39.01 -25.44 -13.79
N TYR A 263 38.55 -25.89 -12.61
CA TYR A 263 37.57 -25.20 -11.82
C TYR A 263 37.89 -25.29 -10.34
N ALA A 264 37.40 -24.30 -9.59
CA ALA A 264 37.43 -24.27 -8.15
C ALA A 264 36.02 -24.20 -7.61
N VAL A 265 35.62 -25.18 -6.79
CA VAL A 265 34.39 -25.09 -5.98
C VAL A 265 34.76 -24.44 -4.67
N VAL A 266 34.15 -23.32 -4.40
CA VAL A 266 34.28 -22.62 -3.13
C VAL A 266 33.06 -22.90 -2.27
N ARG A 267 33.30 -23.28 -1.00
CA ARG A 267 32.25 -23.56 -0.01
C ARG A 267 32.49 -22.76 1.25
N ASP A 268 31.40 -22.48 1.97
CA ASP A 268 31.48 -21.99 3.35
C ASP A 268 32.02 -23.08 4.29
N LEU A 269 32.40 -22.70 5.51
CA LEU A 269 32.92 -23.68 6.48
C LEU A 269 31.87 -24.73 6.87
N ALA A 270 30.59 -24.37 6.88
CA ALA A 270 29.50 -25.30 7.16
C ALA A 270 29.20 -26.25 6.00
N GLY A 271 29.68 -25.93 4.78
CA GLY A 271 29.41 -26.70 3.56
C GLY A 271 27.97 -26.55 3.02
N THR A 272 27.23 -25.58 3.52
CA THR A 272 25.83 -25.32 3.15
C THR A 272 25.72 -24.53 1.86
N GLU A 273 26.67 -23.65 1.59
CA GLU A 273 26.72 -22.81 0.40
C GLU A 273 27.93 -23.13 -0.47
N SER A 274 27.77 -23.04 -1.76
CA SER A 274 28.88 -23.19 -2.71
C SER A 274 28.67 -22.41 -3.99
N ASP A 275 29.77 -21.96 -4.59
CA ASP A 275 29.81 -21.48 -5.96
C ASP A 275 31.05 -22.09 -6.67
N THR A 276 31.04 -22.13 -8.00
CA THR A 276 32.09 -22.71 -8.80
C THR A 276 32.61 -21.70 -9.82
N ALA A 277 33.88 -21.45 -9.75
CA ALA A 277 34.61 -20.67 -10.75
C ALA A 277 35.33 -21.56 -11.72
N PHE A 278 35.25 -21.28 -13.01
CA PHE A 278 35.85 -22.05 -14.10
C PHE A 278 36.88 -21.20 -14.84
N ALA A 279 37.93 -21.82 -15.31
CA ALA A 279 38.84 -21.23 -16.27
C ALA A 279 39.12 -22.19 -17.42
N THR A 280 39.25 -21.63 -18.62
CA THR A 280 39.74 -22.32 -19.79
C THR A 280 40.88 -21.48 -20.37
N ILE A 281 42.01 -22.12 -20.67
CA ILE A 281 43.19 -21.48 -21.18
C ILE A 281 43.54 -22.11 -22.53
N ASP A 282 43.61 -21.29 -23.54
CA ASP A 282 44.11 -21.67 -24.86
C ASP A 282 45.55 -21.21 -24.98
N PHE A 283 46.49 -22.12 -25.30
CA PHE A 283 47.89 -21.85 -25.49
C PHE A 283 48.23 -21.71 -26.97
N TYR A 284 49.34 -21.02 -27.29
CA TYR A 284 49.87 -20.99 -28.63
C TYR A 284 50.43 -22.38 -29.00
N ASP A 285 50.11 -22.82 -30.21
CA ASP A 285 50.53 -24.14 -30.74
C ASP A 285 51.91 -24.05 -31.42
N ASP A 286 52.52 -22.88 -31.47
CA ASP A 286 53.81 -22.62 -32.15
C ASP A 286 54.97 -22.71 -31.16
N SER A 287 55.91 -23.63 -31.44
CA SER A 287 57.10 -23.85 -30.65
C SER A 287 58.10 -22.67 -30.69
N SER A 288 57.88 -21.67 -31.54
CA SER A 288 58.69 -20.44 -31.60
C SER A 288 58.29 -19.36 -30.61
N VAL A 289 57.14 -19.51 -30.02
CA VAL A 289 56.61 -18.64 -28.95
C VAL A 289 56.79 -19.41 -27.62
N ASP A 290 57.00 -18.70 -26.52
CA ASP A 290 57.07 -19.29 -25.19
C ASP A 290 55.87 -20.27 -24.99
N PRO A 291 56.14 -21.59 -24.92
CA PRO A 291 55.06 -22.61 -24.93
C PRO A 291 54.14 -22.54 -23.75
N CYS A 292 54.39 -21.67 -22.80
CA CYS A 292 53.64 -21.47 -21.61
C CYS A 292 52.79 -20.18 -21.64
N ARG A 293 52.93 -19.36 -22.67
CA ARG A 293 52.20 -18.10 -22.77
C ARG A 293 50.77 -18.36 -23.22
N PRO A 294 49.73 -18.00 -22.41
CA PRO A 294 48.36 -18.18 -22.82
C PRO A 294 48.01 -17.25 -23.99
N TYR A 295 47.31 -17.80 -24.99
CA TYR A 295 46.76 -17.04 -26.11
C TYR A 295 45.43 -16.36 -25.70
N LYS A 296 44.60 -17.12 -25.00
CA LYS A 296 43.27 -16.67 -24.54
C LYS A 296 42.94 -17.32 -23.19
N ILE A 297 42.49 -16.51 -22.27
CA ILE A 297 41.98 -16.96 -20.98
C ILE A 297 40.49 -16.62 -20.92
N THR A 298 39.66 -17.62 -20.67
CA THR A 298 38.22 -17.44 -20.49
C THR A 298 37.87 -17.91 -19.10
N THR A 299 37.30 -17.03 -18.27
CA THR A 299 36.80 -17.35 -16.95
C THR A 299 35.30 -17.19 -16.90
N ARG A 300 34.62 -18.07 -16.15
CA ARG A 300 33.20 -18.00 -15.88
C ARG A 300 32.91 -18.52 -14.47
N THR A 301 31.76 -18.17 -13.95
CA THR A 301 31.23 -18.69 -12.67
C THR A 301 29.93 -19.43 -12.88
N SER A 302 29.52 -20.25 -11.93
CA SER A 302 28.21 -20.91 -11.94
C SER A 302 27.06 -19.95 -11.62
N GLY A 303 27.36 -18.73 -11.17
CA GLY A 303 26.38 -17.67 -10.95
C GLY A 303 26.20 -17.31 -9.47
N GLY A 304 26.85 -18.03 -8.57
CA GLY A 304 26.78 -17.80 -7.12
C GLY A 304 25.54 -18.44 -6.46
N SER A 305 25.51 -18.37 -5.14
CA SER A 305 24.38 -18.88 -4.31
C SER A 305 23.43 -17.76 -3.85
N GLN A 306 23.64 -16.53 -4.29
CA GLN A 306 22.86 -15.37 -3.86
C GLN A 306 21.37 -15.49 -4.16
N GLN A 307 21.01 -16.18 -5.25
CA GLN A 307 19.61 -16.41 -5.64
C GLN A 307 18.80 -17.24 -4.64
N ASN A 308 19.47 -17.94 -3.72
CA ASN A 308 18.81 -18.70 -2.67
C ASN A 308 18.35 -17.80 -1.50
N TYR A 309 18.69 -16.54 -1.51
CA TYR A 309 18.40 -15.61 -0.44
C TYR A 309 17.44 -14.53 -0.88
N ILE A 310 16.54 -14.18 0.03
CA ILE A 310 15.54 -13.11 -0.13
C ILE A 310 15.62 -12.16 1.07
N GLY A 311 15.02 -10.98 0.97
CA GLY A 311 14.81 -10.10 2.11
C GLY A 311 13.60 -10.53 2.96
N GLY A 312 12.64 -11.18 2.33
CA GLY A 312 11.43 -11.66 2.97
C GLY A 312 10.33 -11.97 1.96
N TYR A 313 9.17 -12.34 2.50
CA TYR A 313 7.96 -12.55 1.70
C TYR A 313 7.01 -11.38 1.92
N GLU A 314 6.38 -10.94 0.85
CA GLU A 314 5.28 -9.98 0.88
C GLU A 314 3.96 -10.71 0.63
N VAL A 315 3.00 -10.52 1.54
CA VAL A 315 1.70 -11.19 1.49
C VAL A 315 0.61 -10.17 1.25
N LEU A 316 -0.17 -10.38 0.19
CA LEU A 316 -1.36 -9.60 -0.13
C LEU A 316 -2.61 -10.38 0.28
N ILE A 317 -3.55 -9.67 0.90
CA ILE A 317 -4.87 -10.21 1.27
C ILE A 317 -5.97 -9.49 0.49
N ASN A 318 -7.12 -10.16 0.40
CA ASN A 318 -8.26 -9.62 -0.34
C ASN A 318 -8.96 -8.46 0.40
N ASP A 319 -9.08 -8.57 1.72
CA ASP A 319 -9.86 -7.65 2.54
C ASP A 319 -9.02 -7.05 3.66
N TYR A 320 -8.82 -5.72 3.60
CA TYR A 320 -8.05 -5.00 4.60
C TYR A 320 -8.70 -5.07 6.00
N ASP A 321 -10.02 -5.18 6.09
CA ASP A 321 -10.71 -5.22 7.38
C ASP A 321 -10.41 -6.51 8.17
N LYS A 322 -9.92 -7.56 7.48
CA LYS A 322 -9.46 -8.81 8.07
C LYS A 322 -7.96 -8.84 8.42
N LEU A 323 -7.30 -7.68 8.42
CA LEU A 323 -5.85 -7.58 8.65
C LEU A 323 -5.41 -8.27 9.95
N ILE A 324 -6.17 -8.15 11.04
CA ILE A 324 -5.85 -8.74 12.34
C ILE A 324 -6.00 -10.27 12.32
N GLU A 325 -7.09 -10.76 11.72
CA GLU A 325 -7.34 -12.20 11.60
C GLU A 325 -6.30 -12.88 10.70
N ALA A 326 -5.93 -12.22 9.61
CA ALA A 326 -4.90 -12.70 8.70
C ALA A 326 -3.51 -12.69 9.36
N ASP A 327 -3.17 -11.69 10.18
CA ASP A 327 -1.92 -11.64 10.96
C ASP A 327 -1.80 -12.85 11.87
N ASP A 328 -2.84 -13.18 12.63
CA ASP A 328 -2.88 -14.33 13.50
C ASP A 328 -2.73 -15.66 12.73
N ALA A 329 -3.34 -15.76 11.55
CA ALA A 329 -3.24 -16.95 10.71
C ALA A 329 -1.83 -17.11 10.13
N ILE A 330 -1.24 -16.03 9.62
CA ILE A 330 0.12 -16.01 9.10
C ILE A 330 1.10 -16.37 10.22
N PHE A 331 1.03 -15.69 11.37
CA PHE A 331 1.94 -15.92 12.49
C PHE A 331 1.95 -17.38 12.97
N LYS A 332 0.79 -18.04 13.01
CA LYS A 332 0.67 -19.46 13.39
C LYS A 332 1.27 -20.42 12.39
N SER A 333 1.39 -20.03 11.12
CA SER A 333 1.97 -20.86 10.06
C SER A 333 3.48 -20.72 9.93
N LEU A 334 4.08 -19.68 10.57
CA LEU A 334 5.49 -19.39 10.42
C LEU A 334 6.39 -20.20 11.35
N PRO A 335 7.61 -20.55 10.91
CA PRO A 335 8.69 -21.00 11.76
C PRO A 335 9.07 -19.93 12.82
N TYR A 336 9.67 -20.36 13.92
CA TYR A 336 10.02 -19.49 15.06
C TYR A 336 11.06 -18.39 14.78
N ASP A 337 11.81 -18.50 13.69
CA ASP A 337 12.84 -17.57 13.24
C ASP A 337 12.29 -16.46 12.32
N LEU A 338 11.01 -16.52 11.98
CA LEU A 338 10.32 -15.53 11.17
C LEU A 338 9.31 -14.73 11.99
N GLN A 339 9.07 -13.50 11.55
CA GLN A 339 8.07 -12.60 12.13
C GLN A 339 7.29 -11.87 11.04
N THR A 340 6.09 -11.41 11.38
CA THR A 340 5.24 -10.59 10.51
C THR A 340 5.33 -9.12 10.88
N HIS A 341 5.37 -8.27 9.88
CA HIS A 341 5.16 -6.83 10.01
C HIS A 341 3.96 -6.41 9.18
N LYS A 342 2.93 -5.92 9.84
CA LYS A 342 1.75 -5.33 9.18
C LYS A 342 2.11 -4.02 8.51
N VAL A 343 1.40 -3.68 7.48
CA VAL A 343 1.50 -2.37 6.82
C VAL A 343 1.28 -1.20 7.80
N THR A 344 0.41 -1.39 8.80
CA THR A 344 0.16 -0.43 9.88
C THR A 344 1.36 -0.18 10.77
N ASP A 345 2.17 -1.20 11.00
CA ASP A 345 3.36 -1.13 11.87
C ASP A 345 4.55 -0.50 11.13
N ARG A 346 4.58 -0.64 9.79
CA ARG A 346 5.62 -0.05 8.94
C ARG A 346 5.39 1.43 8.61
N SER A 347 4.13 1.88 8.61
CA SER A 347 3.76 3.26 8.29
C SER A 347 2.75 3.82 9.31
N PRO A 348 3.08 3.82 10.61
CA PRO A 348 2.13 4.18 11.67
C PRO A 348 1.63 5.61 11.56
N GLU A 349 2.43 6.53 11.02
CA GLU A 349 2.08 7.94 10.86
C GLU A 349 0.90 8.11 9.88
N ILE A 350 0.97 7.44 8.71
CA ILE A 350 -0.09 7.49 7.70
C ILE A 350 -1.38 6.88 8.25
N PHE A 351 -1.30 5.71 8.89
CA PHE A 351 -2.50 5.05 9.44
C PHE A 351 -3.10 5.79 10.62
N SER A 352 -2.29 6.42 11.47
CA SER A 352 -2.77 7.30 12.55
C SER A 352 -3.49 8.53 11.99
N TRP A 353 -2.95 9.14 10.94
CA TRP A 353 -3.60 10.25 10.25
C TRP A 353 -4.95 9.82 9.62
N LEU A 354 -4.99 8.67 8.95
CA LEU A 354 -6.24 8.13 8.40
C LEU A 354 -7.29 7.85 9.49
N ALA A 355 -6.88 7.37 10.67
CA ALA A 355 -7.80 7.15 11.80
C ALA A 355 -8.38 8.47 12.36
N MET A 356 -7.60 9.57 12.32
CA MET A 356 -8.12 10.89 12.71
C MET A 356 -9.24 11.39 11.78
N LEU A 357 -9.23 10.99 10.51
CA LEU A 357 -10.32 11.34 9.58
C LEU A 357 -11.66 10.72 9.99
N ASP A 358 -11.67 9.52 10.56
CA ASP A 358 -12.90 8.88 11.07
C ASP A 358 -13.51 9.70 12.22
N ILE A 359 -12.67 10.25 13.12
CA ILE A 359 -13.13 11.12 14.22
C ILE A 359 -13.78 12.38 13.67
N ASN A 360 -13.20 13.01 12.66
CA ASN A 360 -13.76 14.19 12.02
C ASN A 360 -15.13 13.92 11.39
N VAL A 361 -15.29 12.76 10.73
CA VAL A 361 -16.59 12.32 10.19
C VAL A 361 -17.63 12.14 11.29
N ILE A 362 -17.27 11.49 12.40
CA ILE A 362 -18.17 11.30 13.54
C ILE A 362 -18.64 12.64 14.08
N ILE A 363 -17.74 13.62 14.24
CA ILE A 363 -18.07 14.98 14.70
C ILE A 363 -19.05 15.64 13.74
N ILE A 364 -18.83 15.56 12.43
CA ILE A 364 -19.74 16.12 11.40
C ILE A 364 -21.11 15.44 11.48
N ILE A 365 -21.16 14.11 11.58
CA ILE A 365 -22.42 13.37 11.68
C ILE A 365 -23.21 13.80 12.92
N VAL A 366 -22.56 13.86 14.09
CA VAL A 366 -23.20 14.30 15.33
C VAL A 366 -23.73 15.72 15.21
N LEU A 367 -22.94 16.65 14.68
CA LEU A 367 -23.37 18.03 14.47
C LEU A 367 -24.58 18.13 13.55
N MET A 368 -24.58 17.40 12.43
CA MET A 368 -25.68 17.41 11.46
C MET A 368 -26.95 16.76 12.03
N ILE A 369 -26.84 15.74 12.85
CA ILE A 369 -27.96 15.16 13.58
C ILE A 369 -28.55 16.17 14.54
N VAL A 370 -27.74 16.89 15.33
CA VAL A 370 -28.20 17.93 16.24
C VAL A 370 -28.95 19.04 15.49
N ILE A 371 -28.40 19.51 14.38
CA ILE A 371 -29.05 20.51 13.52
C ILE A 371 -30.40 19.98 12.98
N SER A 372 -30.44 18.72 12.54
CA SER A 372 -31.65 18.09 12.04
C SER A 372 -32.74 17.99 13.14
N ILE A 373 -32.35 17.65 14.37
CA ILE A 373 -33.24 17.60 15.53
C ILE A 373 -33.82 19.00 15.82
N VAL A 374 -32.99 20.03 15.87
CA VAL A 374 -33.41 21.41 16.15
C VAL A 374 -34.37 21.91 15.07
N ASN A 375 -34.03 21.73 13.78
CA ASN A 375 -34.87 22.12 12.67
C ASN A 375 -36.25 21.43 12.72
N MET A 376 -36.26 20.13 12.98
CA MET A 376 -37.50 19.36 13.00
C MET A 376 -38.32 19.63 14.24
N THR A 377 -37.68 19.81 15.41
CA THR A 377 -38.36 20.20 16.64
C THR A 377 -39.07 21.54 16.49
N SER A 378 -38.38 22.54 15.89
CA SER A 378 -38.94 23.83 15.60
C SER A 378 -40.13 23.76 14.64
N ALA A 379 -39.99 22.98 13.55
CA ALA A 379 -41.07 22.79 12.59
C ALA A 379 -42.28 22.12 13.23
N LEU A 380 -42.08 21.05 14.03
CA LEU A 380 -43.15 20.35 14.72
C LEU A 380 -43.89 21.26 15.73
N LEU A 381 -43.14 22.06 16.51
CA LEU A 381 -43.73 22.97 17.48
C LEU A 381 -44.63 24.01 16.76
N ILE A 382 -44.21 24.56 15.64
CA ILE A 382 -45.01 25.53 14.87
C ILE A 382 -46.28 24.84 14.30
N ILE A 383 -46.14 23.62 13.77
CA ILE A 383 -47.29 22.84 13.29
C ILE A 383 -48.29 22.57 14.43
N ILE A 384 -47.81 22.24 15.64
CA ILE A 384 -48.67 22.01 16.81
C ILE A 384 -49.39 23.31 17.20
N LEU A 385 -48.69 24.46 17.24
CA LEU A 385 -49.27 25.75 17.57
C LEU A 385 -50.34 26.17 16.54
N GLU A 386 -50.08 25.97 15.26
CA GLU A 386 -51.01 26.28 14.18
C GLU A 386 -52.29 25.40 14.22
N ARG A 387 -52.19 24.16 14.71
CA ARG A 387 -53.29 23.21 14.80
C ARG A 387 -53.90 23.11 16.19
N GLN A 388 -53.70 24.12 17.06
CA GLN A 388 -54.21 24.10 18.44
C GLN A 388 -55.74 23.96 18.51
N GLN A 389 -56.49 24.62 17.61
CA GLN A 389 -57.95 24.53 17.58
C GLN A 389 -58.40 23.11 17.24
N LEU A 390 -57.79 22.45 16.24
CA LEU A 390 -58.08 21.07 15.88
C LEU A 390 -57.82 20.13 17.06
N ILE A 391 -56.69 20.33 17.77
CA ILE A 391 -56.32 19.53 18.94
C ILE A 391 -57.39 19.71 20.06
N GLY A 392 -57.76 20.98 20.32
CA GLY A 392 -58.79 21.32 21.32
C GLY A 392 -60.14 20.68 21.00
N THR A 393 -60.56 20.72 19.75
CA THR A 393 -61.85 20.09 19.30
C THR A 393 -61.81 18.57 19.46
N LEU A 394 -60.68 17.90 19.04
CA LEU A 394 -60.56 16.46 19.22
C LEU A 394 -60.57 16.04 20.69
N LYS A 395 -59.92 16.80 21.56
CA LYS A 395 -59.98 16.56 23.02
C LYS A 395 -61.36 16.79 23.59
N ALA A 396 -62.12 17.82 23.15
CA ALA A 396 -63.47 18.08 23.56
C ALA A 396 -64.48 16.96 23.14
N LEU A 397 -64.15 16.29 22.00
CA LEU A 397 -64.91 15.11 21.53
C LEU A 397 -64.50 13.80 22.23
N GLY A 398 -63.60 13.87 23.24
CA GLY A 398 -63.21 12.72 24.05
C GLY A 398 -61.99 11.96 23.56
N SER A 399 -61.24 12.50 22.57
CA SER A 399 -59.99 11.87 22.14
C SER A 399 -58.92 11.95 23.24
N THR A 400 -58.25 10.81 23.52
CA THR A 400 -57.08 10.75 24.41
C THR A 400 -55.84 11.36 23.76
N ASP A 401 -54.81 11.66 24.55
CA ASP A 401 -53.59 12.28 24.07
C ASP A 401 -52.77 11.38 23.10
N SER A 402 -52.82 10.07 23.31
CA SER A 402 -51.98 9.11 22.54
C SER A 402 -52.32 9.09 21.03
N PRO A 403 -53.57 9.03 20.57
CA PRO A 403 -53.90 9.14 19.14
C PRO A 403 -53.45 10.46 18.52
N ILE A 404 -53.60 11.56 19.25
CA ILE A 404 -53.20 12.89 18.75
C ILE A 404 -51.69 12.96 18.56
N VAL A 405 -50.92 12.51 19.56
CA VAL A 405 -49.44 12.44 19.47
C VAL A 405 -48.98 11.57 18.27
N ARG A 406 -49.67 10.42 18.05
CA ARG A 406 -49.33 9.54 16.89
C ARG A 406 -49.52 10.25 15.56
N ILE A 407 -50.58 11.05 15.39
CA ILE A 407 -50.83 11.80 14.16
C ILE A 407 -49.66 12.75 13.87
N PHE A 408 -49.18 13.47 14.88
CA PHE A 408 -48.00 14.36 14.71
C PHE A 408 -46.71 13.60 14.44
N LEU A 409 -46.49 12.45 15.08
CA LEU A 409 -45.31 11.59 14.80
C LEU A 409 -45.35 11.04 13.37
N TYR A 410 -46.51 10.58 12.86
CA TYR A 410 -46.62 10.15 11.47
C TYR A 410 -46.32 11.28 10.47
N ASN A 411 -46.86 12.49 10.74
CA ASN A 411 -46.58 13.64 9.89
C ASN A 411 -45.08 14.00 9.91
N SER A 412 -44.45 13.92 11.07
CA SER A 412 -43.01 14.15 11.24
C SER A 412 -42.17 13.09 10.52
N ALA A 413 -42.54 11.81 10.65
CA ALA A 413 -41.89 10.73 9.93
C ALA A 413 -41.95 10.93 8.41
N PHE A 414 -43.04 11.43 7.90
CA PHE A 414 -43.19 11.75 6.48
C PHE A 414 -42.30 12.91 6.04
N ILE A 415 -42.14 13.95 6.86
CA ILE A 415 -41.24 15.08 6.58
C ILE A 415 -39.80 14.63 6.60
N VAL A 416 -39.38 13.86 7.62
CA VAL A 416 -38.03 13.28 7.75
C VAL A 416 -37.73 12.36 6.55
N GLY A 417 -38.65 11.44 6.23
CA GLY A 417 -38.47 10.53 5.09
C GLY A 417 -38.30 11.25 3.76
N ARG A 418 -39.06 12.33 3.52
CA ARG A 418 -38.87 13.18 2.34
C ARG A 418 -37.52 13.91 2.37
N GLY A 419 -37.11 14.41 3.54
CA GLY A 419 -35.83 15.06 3.72
C GLY A 419 -34.67 14.12 3.39
N ILE A 420 -34.69 12.90 3.90
CA ILE A 420 -33.71 11.87 3.64
C ILE A 420 -33.69 11.48 2.16
N LEU A 421 -34.85 11.27 1.54
CA LEU A 421 -34.91 10.92 0.12
C LEU A 421 -34.25 11.99 -0.75
N TRP A 422 -34.57 13.27 -0.53
CA TRP A 422 -33.93 14.36 -1.26
C TRP A 422 -32.45 14.54 -0.88
N GLY A 423 -32.10 14.32 0.39
CA GLY A 423 -30.72 14.34 0.85
C GLY A 423 -29.86 13.29 0.15
N ASN A 424 -30.38 12.07 0.02
CA ASN A 424 -29.72 10.98 -0.70
C ASN A 424 -29.56 11.30 -2.19
N VAL A 425 -30.61 11.79 -2.84
CA VAL A 425 -30.55 12.18 -4.27
C VAL A 425 -29.48 13.24 -4.51
N VAL A 426 -29.44 14.27 -3.65
CA VAL A 426 -28.45 15.35 -3.77
C VAL A 426 -27.04 14.87 -3.39
N GLY A 427 -26.90 14.16 -2.26
CA GLY A 427 -25.61 13.67 -1.77
C GLY A 427 -24.96 12.68 -2.74
N VAL A 428 -25.70 11.64 -3.17
CA VAL A 428 -25.23 10.67 -4.16
C VAL A 428 -25.01 11.34 -5.52
N GLY A 429 -25.87 12.29 -5.91
CA GLY A 429 -25.71 13.03 -7.16
C GLY A 429 -24.38 13.81 -7.21
N ILE A 430 -24.06 14.57 -6.15
CA ILE A 430 -22.78 15.31 -6.06
C ILE A 430 -21.59 14.34 -6.00
N ALA A 431 -21.70 13.27 -5.21
CA ALA A 431 -20.65 12.24 -5.11
C ALA A 431 -20.38 11.58 -6.47
N ALA A 432 -21.44 11.23 -7.21
CA ALA A 432 -21.32 10.64 -8.55
C ALA A 432 -20.73 11.61 -9.58
N LEU A 433 -21.10 12.89 -9.49
CA LEU A 433 -20.51 13.95 -10.35
C LEU A 433 -19.00 14.08 -10.06
N GLN A 434 -18.60 14.13 -8.79
CA GLN A 434 -17.19 14.19 -8.41
C GLN A 434 -16.44 12.94 -8.87
N TRP A 435 -17.01 11.75 -8.67
CA TRP A 435 -16.40 10.49 -9.12
C TRP A 435 -16.18 10.45 -10.64
N LYS A 436 -17.12 10.99 -11.44
CA LYS A 436 -17.03 10.96 -12.90
C LYS A 436 -16.15 12.08 -13.47
N PHE A 437 -16.24 13.28 -12.93
CA PHE A 437 -15.63 14.48 -13.52
C PHE A 437 -14.38 14.97 -12.79
N HIS A 438 -14.09 14.47 -11.58
CA HIS A 438 -12.92 14.85 -10.79
C HIS A 438 -12.73 16.36 -10.68
N PHE A 439 -13.84 17.13 -10.52
CA PHE A 439 -13.84 18.60 -10.64
C PHE A 439 -13.22 19.32 -9.44
N ILE A 440 -13.01 18.62 -8.29
CA ILE A 440 -12.32 19.18 -7.13
C ILE A 440 -10.87 18.67 -7.15
N PRO A 441 -9.91 19.46 -7.62
CA PRO A 441 -8.49 19.10 -7.57
C PRO A 441 -7.96 19.29 -6.16
N LEU A 442 -6.97 18.48 -5.78
CA LEU A 442 -6.20 18.58 -4.55
C LEU A 442 -4.72 18.69 -4.88
N ASN A 443 -3.94 19.29 -3.97
CA ASN A 443 -2.48 19.28 -4.09
C ASN A 443 -1.96 17.94 -3.55
N PRO A 444 -1.32 17.07 -4.38
CA PRO A 444 -0.82 15.78 -3.95
C PRO A 444 0.18 15.85 -2.80
N GLU A 445 1.00 16.91 -2.73
CA GLU A 445 1.97 17.11 -1.65
C GLU A 445 1.35 17.19 -0.25
N ASN A 446 0.10 17.70 -0.15
CA ASN A 446 -0.58 17.86 1.14
C ASN A 446 -1.60 16.77 1.42
N TYR A 447 -2.18 16.17 0.37
CA TYR A 447 -3.33 15.25 0.49
C TYR A 447 -3.07 13.86 -0.08
N TYR A 448 -1.87 13.58 -0.57
CA TYR A 448 -1.48 12.28 -1.17
C TYR A 448 -2.29 11.85 -2.40
N VAL A 449 -3.27 12.65 -2.84
CA VAL A 449 -4.12 12.38 -3.99
C VAL A 449 -4.34 13.65 -4.81
N SER A 450 -4.46 13.53 -6.12
CA SER A 450 -4.61 14.66 -7.04
C SER A 450 -6.04 15.20 -7.12
N THR A 451 -7.03 14.43 -6.71
CA THR A 451 -8.45 14.81 -6.71
C THR A 451 -9.15 14.19 -5.52
N VAL A 452 -10.27 14.79 -5.08
CA VAL A 452 -11.07 14.24 -3.98
C VAL A 452 -11.60 12.86 -4.37
N PRO A 453 -11.12 11.78 -3.72
CA PRO A 453 -11.59 10.42 -4.01
C PRO A 453 -12.95 10.19 -3.37
N ILE A 454 -13.81 9.43 -4.05
CA ILE A 454 -15.16 9.12 -3.58
C ILE A 454 -15.34 7.60 -3.52
N SER A 455 -15.79 7.11 -2.37
CA SER A 455 -16.27 5.73 -2.21
C SER A 455 -17.74 5.73 -1.84
N LEU A 456 -18.56 5.01 -2.64
CA LEU A 456 -19.98 4.88 -2.41
C LEU A 456 -20.27 3.58 -1.63
N GLU A 457 -20.38 3.71 -0.32
CA GLU A 457 -20.64 2.61 0.62
C GLU A 457 -22.14 2.50 0.92
N TRP A 458 -22.89 1.81 0.06
CA TRP A 458 -24.35 1.69 0.16
C TRP A 458 -24.84 1.17 1.52
N GLY A 459 -24.11 0.23 2.13
CA GLY A 459 -24.43 -0.32 3.44
C GLY A 459 -24.37 0.73 4.54
N LEU A 460 -23.32 1.55 4.54
CA LEU A 460 -23.13 2.65 5.50
C LEU A 460 -24.20 3.73 5.31
N PHE A 461 -24.57 4.07 4.08
CA PHE A 461 -25.63 5.05 3.80
C PHE A 461 -26.97 4.60 4.38
N LEU A 462 -27.33 3.34 4.19
CA LEU A 462 -28.58 2.78 4.73
C LEU A 462 -28.59 2.80 6.27
N ILE A 463 -27.48 2.44 6.91
CA ILE A 463 -27.33 2.51 8.37
C ILE A 463 -27.47 3.95 8.86
N LEU A 464 -26.82 4.91 8.19
CA LEU A 464 -26.87 6.33 8.51
C LEU A 464 -28.28 6.91 8.38
N ASP A 465 -29.01 6.52 7.34
CA ASP A 465 -30.40 6.91 7.13
C ASP A 465 -31.30 6.38 8.23
N LEU A 466 -31.23 5.08 8.55
CA LEU A 466 -32.02 4.45 9.61
C LEU A 466 -31.71 5.05 10.98
N PHE A 467 -30.43 5.33 11.25
CA PHE A 467 -30.02 5.96 12.50
C PHE A 467 -30.55 7.39 12.60
N THR A 468 -30.50 8.18 11.52
CA THR A 468 -31.02 9.53 11.46
C THR A 468 -32.56 9.54 11.67
N ILE A 469 -33.28 8.63 11.01
CA ILE A 469 -34.74 8.47 11.22
C ILE A 469 -35.02 8.17 12.70
N GLY A 470 -34.33 7.17 13.25
CA GLY A 470 -34.56 6.73 14.64
C GLY A 470 -34.34 7.85 15.64
N ILE A 471 -33.23 8.57 15.54
CA ILE A 471 -32.91 9.68 16.44
C ILE A 471 -33.87 10.85 16.27
N CYS A 472 -34.20 11.24 15.01
CA CYS A 472 -35.14 12.32 14.77
C CYS A 472 -36.51 11.99 15.33
N LEU A 473 -37.04 10.79 15.12
CA LEU A 473 -38.32 10.36 15.68
C LEU A 473 -38.30 10.30 17.22
N PHE A 474 -37.23 9.80 17.81
CA PHE A 474 -37.05 9.78 19.26
C PHE A 474 -37.05 11.20 19.85
N ALA A 475 -36.26 12.11 19.26
CA ALA A 475 -36.20 13.50 19.71
C ALA A 475 -37.54 14.22 19.65
N MET A 476 -38.40 13.84 18.69
CA MET A 476 -39.73 14.42 18.53
C MET A 476 -40.73 14.02 19.59
N LEU A 477 -40.49 13.00 20.37
CA LEU A 477 -41.35 12.63 21.50
C LEU A 477 -41.45 13.77 22.53
N LEU A 478 -40.38 14.58 22.69
CA LEU A 478 -40.37 15.70 23.62
C LEU A 478 -41.37 16.82 23.21
N PRO A 479 -41.31 17.41 22.00
CA PRO A 479 -42.26 18.43 21.58
C PRO A 479 -43.67 17.83 21.38
N ALA A 480 -43.81 16.58 20.95
CA ALA A 480 -45.11 15.95 20.80
C ALA A 480 -45.88 15.81 22.16
N LYS A 481 -45.15 15.60 23.26
CA LYS A 481 -45.77 15.64 24.62
C LYS A 481 -46.30 17.03 24.97
N TYR A 482 -45.87 18.11 24.34
CA TYR A 482 -46.46 19.44 24.58
C TYR A 482 -47.94 19.49 24.20
N VAL A 483 -48.38 18.65 23.24
CA VAL A 483 -49.78 18.49 22.86
C VAL A 483 -50.68 18.11 24.05
N THR A 484 -50.15 17.32 25.01
CA THR A 484 -50.89 16.89 26.19
C THR A 484 -51.27 18.06 27.11
N ARG A 485 -50.50 19.14 27.09
CA ARG A 485 -50.70 20.34 27.94
C ARG A 485 -51.67 21.34 27.33
N ILE A 486 -52.20 21.13 26.12
CA ILE A 486 -53.16 22.00 25.47
C ILE A 486 -54.54 21.75 26.07
N SER A 487 -55.11 22.76 26.78
CA SER A 487 -56.43 22.72 27.40
C SER A 487 -57.49 23.00 26.34
N PRO A 488 -58.63 22.18 26.27
CA PRO A 488 -59.73 22.42 25.34
C PRO A 488 -60.40 23.81 25.54
N ILE A 489 -60.52 24.25 26.79
CA ILE A 489 -61.16 25.50 27.15
C ILE A 489 -60.43 26.73 26.59
N ARG A 490 -59.07 26.71 26.57
CA ARG A 490 -58.27 27.83 26.04
C ARG A 490 -58.18 27.82 24.52
N SER A 491 -58.28 26.63 23.90
CA SER A 491 -58.12 26.46 22.44
C SER A 491 -59.36 26.87 21.65
N ILE A 492 -60.55 26.82 22.26
CA ILE A 492 -61.82 27.14 21.62
C ILE A 492 -62.22 28.64 21.82
N LYS A 493 -61.62 29.35 22.77
CA LYS A 493 -61.92 30.71 23.15
C LYS A 493 -61.25 31.84 22.40
N PHE A 494 -60.46 31.54 21.38
CA PHE A 494 -59.84 32.53 20.51
C PHE A 494 -60.55 32.59 19.16
N ASN A 495 -61.54 33.42 19.09
CA ASN A 495 -62.01 34.17 17.93
C ASN A 495 -62.10 35.62 18.30
#